data_1316633fae6c11ce0a13c579912411df
#
_entry.id   1316633fae6c11ce0a13c579912411df
#
_cell.length_a   1.000
_cell.length_b   1.000
_cell.length_c   1.000
_cell.angle_alpha   90.00
_cell.angle_beta   90.00
_cell.angle_gamma   90.00
#
_symmetry.space_group_name_H-M   'P 1'
#
loop_
_entity.id
_entity.type
_entity.pdbx_description
1 polymer ?
#
loop_
_entity_poly.entity_id
_entity_poly.type
_entity_poly.pdbx_seq_one_letter_code
_entity_poly.pdbx_strand_id
1 'polypeptide(L)'
;MAMTSAALWLNDFFSGYDNAILSLMHSLATALGAVLTPLMKVITFLGEKGIIFFLLALIFMCFSSERDTGVCVFGAVCCGALITNIILKDSIARPRPFETVEQFREWWMFVGSPFEDGYSFPSGHVTACAAGMTALSLMKGKKLVVPSVVIVLLMAISRNYLMAHYPSDVLVAAMIGVASGFIAWVITRFIFRFLEDRRDSMPIAELVLDFDIREVLPFDIPFIGAAPEKAPAPAKKAPLTPETIRNRRGPAFETRDDEADDHGEPESAPRRGAASRGGSHAKAESASPQRFKLNLPSMPGAYKGKHEKK
;
A
#
# COMPACT_ATOMS: atom_id res chain seq x y z
N MET A 1 19.19 18.25 -19.23
CA MET A 1 18.77 18.51 -17.84
C MET A 1 19.77 17.86 -16.88
N ALA A 2 20.15 18.54 -15.79
CA ALA A 2 20.99 17.91 -14.77
C ALA A 2 20.15 16.88 -13.99
N MET A 3 20.68 15.66 -13.84
CA MET A 3 20.04 14.63 -13.02
C MET A 3 20.10 15.01 -11.53
N THR A 4 19.07 14.64 -10.78
CA THR A 4 19.08 14.76 -9.32
C THR A 4 20.10 13.81 -8.69
N SER A 5 20.56 14.11 -7.48
CA SER A 5 21.47 13.21 -6.74
C SER A 5 20.87 11.83 -6.52
N ALA A 6 19.55 11.77 -6.32
CA ALA A 6 18.83 10.49 -6.17
C ALA A 6 18.81 9.68 -7.48
N ALA A 7 18.59 10.33 -8.63
CA ALA A 7 18.64 9.67 -9.94
C ALA A 7 20.05 9.15 -10.26
N LEU A 8 21.09 9.92 -9.94
CA LEU A 8 22.50 9.51 -10.10
C LEU A 8 22.81 8.30 -9.23
N TRP A 9 22.40 8.31 -7.98
CA TRP A 9 22.58 7.18 -7.06
C TRP A 9 21.87 5.92 -7.55
N LEU A 10 20.64 6.04 -8.02
CA LEU A 10 19.89 4.91 -8.59
C LEU A 10 20.61 4.33 -9.82
N ASN A 11 21.11 5.19 -10.71
CA ASN A 11 21.82 4.75 -11.90
C ASN A 11 23.12 4.03 -11.57
N ASP A 12 23.86 4.49 -10.57
CA ASP A 12 25.12 3.88 -10.14
C ASP A 12 24.87 2.55 -9.41
N PHE A 13 24.02 2.56 -8.38
CA PHE A 13 23.76 1.40 -7.53
C PHE A 13 23.13 0.22 -8.28
N PHE A 14 22.18 0.50 -9.19
CA PHE A 14 21.48 -0.55 -9.93
C PHE A 14 22.06 -0.80 -11.32
N SER A 15 23.19 -0.18 -11.71
CA SER A 15 23.74 -0.26 -13.08
C SER A 15 23.90 -1.68 -13.58
N GLY A 16 24.50 -2.57 -12.80
CA GLY A 16 24.72 -3.97 -13.20
C GLY A 16 23.40 -4.75 -13.37
N TYR A 17 22.46 -4.57 -12.43
CA TYR A 17 21.14 -5.20 -12.49
C TYR A 17 20.31 -4.70 -13.67
N ASP A 18 20.24 -3.38 -13.84
CA ASP A 18 19.47 -2.76 -14.92
C ASP A 18 20.01 -3.16 -16.29
N ASN A 19 21.34 -3.08 -16.49
CA ASN A 19 21.99 -3.47 -17.73
C ASN A 19 21.79 -4.93 -18.07
N ALA A 20 21.93 -5.85 -17.12
CA ALA A 20 21.78 -7.28 -17.34
C ALA A 20 20.37 -7.63 -17.84
N ILE A 21 19.35 -7.09 -17.20
CA ILE A 21 17.94 -7.37 -17.56
C ILE A 21 17.57 -6.69 -18.88
N LEU A 22 17.97 -5.42 -19.12
CA LEU A 22 17.68 -4.75 -20.39
C LEU A 22 18.37 -5.45 -21.56
N SER A 23 19.60 -5.95 -21.39
CA SER A 23 20.31 -6.75 -22.39
C SER A 23 19.58 -8.07 -22.68
N LEU A 24 19.06 -8.73 -21.64
CA LEU A 24 18.24 -9.94 -21.82
C LEU A 24 16.94 -9.60 -22.59
N MET A 25 16.27 -8.50 -22.26
CA MET A 25 15.05 -8.07 -22.97
C MET A 25 15.34 -7.77 -24.45
N HIS A 26 16.45 -7.12 -24.75
CA HIS A 26 16.88 -6.89 -26.14
C HIS A 26 17.20 -8.20 -26.87
N SER A 27 17.87 -9.15 -26.22
CA SER A 27 18.14 -10.46 -26.80
C SER A 27 16.85 -11.23 -27.13
N LEU A 28 15.84 -11.14 -26.26
CA LEU A 28 14.50 -11.69 -26.52
C LEU A 28 13.81 -10.96 -27.67
N ALA A 29 13.96 -9.63 -27.76
CA ALA A 29 13.39 -8.85 -28.84
C ALA A 29 14.02 -9.20 -30.20
N THR A 30 15.34 -9.42 -30.27
CA THR A 30 16.02 -9.84 -31.48
C THR A 30 15.64 -11.24 -31.90
N ALA A 31 15.48 -12.18 -30.97
CA ALA A 31 15.18 -13.57 -31.26
C ALA A 31 13.68 -13.80 -31.58
N LEU A 32 12.76 -13.16 -30.89
CA LEU A 32 11.32 -13.45 -30.92
C LEU A 32 10.46 -12.19 -31.13
N GLY A 33 11.05 -11.08 -31.61
CA GLY A 33 10.39 -9.78 -31.68
C GLY A 33 9.12 -9.75 -32.52
N ALA A 34 9.03 -10.57 -33.59
CA ALA A 34 7.83 -10.66 -34.41
C ALA A 34 6.56 -11.01 -33.59
N VAL A 35 6.71 -11.82 -32.52
CA VAL A 35 5.59 -12.26 -31.66
C VAL A 35 5.57 -11.45 -30.37
N LEU A 36 6.72 -11.28 -29.72
CA LEU A 36 6.77 -10.64 -28.39
C LEU A 36 6.49 -9.15 -28.45
N THR A 37 6.97 -8.42 -29.47
CA THR A 37 6.76 -6.96 -29.51
C THR A 37 5.28 -6.57 -29.55
N PRO A 38 4.43 -7.12 -30.43
CA PRO A 38 3.00 -6.82 -30.41
C PRO A 38 2.33 -7.26 -29.10
N LEU A 39 2.71 -8.41 -28.53
CA LEU A 39 2.18 -8.89 -27.26
C LEU A 39 2.51 -7.93 -26.11
N MET A 40 3.77 -7.49 -25.98
CA MET A 40 4.19 -6.55 -24.95
C MET A 40 3.51 -5.19 -25.08
N LYS A 41 3.28 -4.72 -26.31
CA LYS A 41 2.48 -3.50 -26.56
C LYS A 41 1.03 -3.65 -26.10
N VAL A 42 0.39 -4.79 -26.35
CA VAL A 42 -0.97 -5.06 -25.87
C VAL A 42 -1.02 -5.10 -24.35
N ILE A 43 -0.08 -5.80 -23.69
CA ILE A 43 -0.01 -5.86 -22.24
C ILE A 43 0.15 -4.45 -21.63
N THR A 44 1.06 -3.65 -22.19
CA THR A 44 1.26 -2.25 -21.76
C THR A 44 -0.02 -1.42 -21.94
N PHE A 45 -0.68 -1.52 -23.09
CA PHE A 45 -1.92 -0.81 -23.39
C PHE A 45 -3.03 -1.15 -22.39
N LEU A 46 -3.21 -2.42 -22.02
CA LEU A 46 -4.20 -2.84 -21.03
C LEU A 46 -3.91 -2.24 -19.63
N GLY A 47 -2.65 -1.97 -19.32
CA GLY A 47 -2.25 -1.33 -18.06
C GLY A 47 -2.17 0.20 -18.10
N GLU A 48 -2.51 0.82 -19.23
CA GLU A 48 -2.39 2.27 -19.44
C GLU A 48 -3.06 3.06 -18.32
N LYS A 49 -2.24 3.83 -17.57
CA LYS A 49 -2.70 4.70 -16.45
C LYS A 49 -3.61 4.02 -15.42
N GLY A 50 -3.65 2.67 -15.40
CA GLY A 50 -4.53 1.92 -14.51
C GLY A 50 -6.03 2.02 -14.87
N ILE A 51 -6.38 2.46 -16.06
CA ILE A 51 -7.78 2.68 -16.52
C ILE A 51 -8.63 1.43 -16.32
N ILE A 52 -8.10 0.25 -16.65
CA ILE A 52 -8.84 -1.00 -16.47
C ILE A 52 -9.26 -1.25 -15.02
N PHE A 53 -8.42 -0.89 -14.06
CA PHE A 53 -8.73 -1.02 -12.63
C PHE A 53 -9.76 0.02 -12.18
N PHE A 54 -9.72 1.24 -12.70
CA PHE A 54 -10.74 2.25 -12.44
C PHE A 54 -12.10 1.83 -12.98
N LEU A 55 -12.15 1.31 -14.20
CA LEU A 55 -13.41 0.80 -14.78
C LEU A 55 -13.93 -0.39 -13.98
N LEU A 56 -13.08 -1.34 -13.63
CA LEU A 56 -13.46 -2.49 -12.82
C LEU A 56 -13.96 -2.06 -11.43
N ALA A 57 -13.29 -1.09 -10.81
CA ALA A 57 -13.71 -0.54 -9.52
C ALA A 57 -15.09 0.12 -9.60
N LEU A 58 -15.36 0.92 -10.64
CA LEU A 58 -16.66 1.53 -10.87
C LEU A 58 -17.76 0.49 -11.07
N ILE A 59 -17.48 -0.57 -11.86
CA ILE A 59 -18.42 -1.67 -12.05
C ILE A 59 -18.71 -2.33 -10.70
N PHE A 60 -17.72 -2.68 -9.91
CA PHE A 60 -17.92 -3.29 -8.60
C PHE A 60 -18.68 -2.39 -7.63
N MET A 61 -18.45 -1.08 -7.66
CA MET A 61 -19.19 -0.11 -6.83
C MET A 61 -20.68 -0.06 -7.13
N CYS A 62 -21.10 -0.45 -8.33
CA CYS A 62 -22.51 -0.49 -8.72
C CYS A 62 -23.28 -1.63 -8.03
N PHE A 63 -22.61 -2.65 -7.51
CA PHE A 63 -23.21 -3.80 -6.88
C PHE A 63 -23.00 -3.80 -5.36
N SER A 64 -24.06 -3.94 -4.57
CA SER A 64 -23.98 -3.94 -3.10
C SER A 64 -23.03 -5.00 -2.56
N SER A 65 -23.02 -6.21 -3.16
CA SER A 65 -22.18 -7.34 -2.76
C SER A 65 -20.69 -7.18 -3.10
N GLU A 66 -20.34 -6.25 -4.01
CA GLU A 66 -18.98 -6.07 -4.53
C GLU A 66 -18.41 -4.67 -4.24
N ARG A 67 -19.23 -3.80 -3.67
CA ARG A 67 -18.91 -2.39 -3.49
C ARG A 67 -17.65 -2.14 -2.67
N ASP A 68 -17.47 -2.87 -1.58
CA ASP A 68 -16.26 -2.81 -0.76
C ASP A 68 -15.00 -3.16 -1.56
N THR A 69 -15.12 -4.15 -2.46
CA THR A 69 -14.04 -4.52 -3.40
C THR A 69 -13.76 -3.37 -4.37
N GLY A 70 -14.80 -2.77 -4.94
CA GLY A 70 -14.67 -1.62 -5.84
C GLY A 70 -13.99 -0.43 -5.17
N VAL A 71 -14.42 -0.05 -3.96
CA VAL A 71 -13.81 1.03 -3.18
C VAL A 71 -12.34 0.73 -2.84
N CYS A 72 -12.05 -0.53 -2.50
CA CYS A 72 -10.68 -0.96 -2.20
C CYS A 72 -9.77 -0.83 -3.42
N VAL A 73 -10.18 -1.33 -4.58
CA VAL A 73 -9.42 -1.26 -5.84
C VAL A 73 -9.20 0.19 -6.26
N PHE A 74 -10.26 1.01 -6.23
CA PHE A 74 -10.18 2.45 -6.52
C PHE A 74 -9.17 3.15 -5.61
N GLY A 75 -9.32 2.98 -4.30
CA GLY A 75 -8.43 3.56 -3.30
C GLY A 75 -6.97 3.12 -3.46
N ALA A 76 -6.75 1.84 -3.79
CA ALA A 76 -5.41 1.29 -4.02
C ALA A 76 -4.70 1.94 -5.20
N VAL A 77 -5.39 2.06 -6.35
CA VAL A 77 -4.84 2.69 -7.54
C VAL A 77 -4.61 4.18 -7.33
N CYS A 78 -5.55 4.89 -6.69
CA CYS A 78 -5.37 6.30 -6.32
C CYS A 78 -4.18 6.51 -5.38
N CYS A 79 -4.04 5.69 -4.34
CA CYS A 79 -2.90 5.75 -3.42
C CYS A 79 -1.57 5.53 -4.15
N GLY A 80 -1.50 4.52 -5.00
CA GLY A 80 -0.33 4.23 -5.82
C GLY A 80 0.00 5.38 -6.78
N ALA A 81 -1.01 5.93 -7.46
CA ALA A 81 -0.84 7.04 -8.37
C ALA A 81 -0.36 8.32 -7.66
N LEU A 82 -0.89 8.61 -6.47
CA LEU A 82 -0.46 9.74 -5.63
C LEU A 82 1.03 9.62 -5.28
N ILE A 83 1.45 8.47 -4.76
CA ILE A 83 2.85 8.23 -4.36
C ILE A 83 3.76 8.30 -5.60
N THR A 84 3.39 7.62 -6.68
CA THR A 84 4.24 7.47 -7.87
C THR A 84 4.31 8.75 -8.68
N ASN A 85 3.17 9.30 -9.11
CA ASN A 85 3.15 10.37 -10.11
C ASN A 85 3.23 11.77 -9.50
N ILE A 86 2.77 11.96 -8.25
CA ILE A 86 2.76 13.29 -7.61
C ILE A 86 3.96 13.46 -6.67
N ILE A 87 4.30 12.43 -5.88
CA ILE A 87 5.36 12.58 -4.87
C ILE A 87 6.73 12.23 -5.44
N LEU A 88 6.88 11.06 -6.08
CA LEU A 88 8.21 10.51 -6.40
C LEU A 88 8.71 10.91 -7.79
N LYS A 89 7.84 10.97 -8.80
CA LYS A 89 8.26 11.12 -10.19
C LYS A 89 9.10 12.38 -10.42
N ASP A 90 8.57 13.52 -9.98
CA ASP A 90 9.26 14.81 -10.14
C ASP A 90 10.37 15.01 -9.09
N SER A 91 10.23 14.42 -7.90
CA SER A 91 11.25 14.52 -6.83
C SER A 91 12.52 13.76 -7.19
N ILE A 92 12.41 12.61 -7.82
CA ILE A 92 13.56 11.79 -8.25
C ILE A 92 14.05 12.24 -9.63
N ALA A 93 13.13 12.52 -10.56
CA ALA A 93 13.40 13.02 -11.90
C ALA A 93 14.43 12.17 -12.67
N ARG A 94 14.33 10.83 -12.58
CA ARG A 94 15.21 9.90 -13.29
C ARG A 94 14.85 9.89 -14.77
N PRO A 95 15.78 10.21 -15.69
CA PRO A 95 15.53 10.12 -17.12
C PRO A 95 15.36 8.65 -17.54
N ARG A 96 14.70 8.44 -18.67
CA ARG A 96 14.43 7.08 -19.18
C ARG A 96 15.68 6.42 -19.77
N PRO A 97 15.72 5.08 -19.87
CA PRO A 97 16.86 4.35 -20.44
C PRO A 97 17.29 4.90 -21.80
N PHE A 98 16.34 5.12 -22.71
CA PHE A 98 16.59 5.61 -24.07
C PHE A 98 17.01 7.09 -24.14
N GLU A 99 16.92 7.85 -23.05
CA GLU A 99 17.35 9.24 -22.98
C GLU A 99 18.81 9.39 -22.54
N THR A 100 19.35 8.38 -21.85
CA THR A 100 20.66 8.48 -21.16
C THR A 100 21.76 7.71 -21.85
N VAL A 101 21.46 6.58 -22.49
CA VAL A 101 22.44 5.68 -23.07
C VAL A 101 22.06 5.39 -24.53
N GLU A 102 22.98 5.69 -25.47
CA GLU A 102 22.73 5.53 -26.89
C GLU A 102 22.32 4.08 -27.25
N GLN A 103 22.97 3.10 -26.65
CA GLN A 103 22.63 1.68 -26.85
C GLN A 103 21.17 1.38 -26.48
N PHE A 104 20.66 1.95 -25.39
CA PHE A 104 19.25 1.75 -24.99
C PHE A 104 18.29 2.50 -25.91
N ARG A 105 18.72 3.61 -26.50
CA ARG A 105 17.97 4.32 -27.52
C ARG A 105 17.82 3.48 -28.78
N GLU A 106 18.89 2.84 -29.24
CA GLU A 106 18.86 1.91 -30.39
C GLU A 106 17.89 0.74 -30.12
N TRP A 107 17.94 0.17 -28.91
CA TRP A 107 17.03 -0.91 -28.51
C TRP A 107 15.57 -0.47 -28.43
N TRP A 108 15.33 0.74 -27.93
CA TRP A 108 13.99 1.34 -27.92
C TRP A 108 13.47 1.58 -29.35
N MET A 109 14.30 2.06 -30.25
CA MET A 109 13.95 2.19 -31.68
C MET A 109 13.65 0.85 -32.31
N PHE A 110 14.42 -0.20 -31.98
CA PHE A 110 14.22 -1.56 -32.47
C PHE A 110 12.84 -2.13 -32.14
N VAL A 111 12.28 -1.85 -30.94
CA VAL A 111 10.94 -2.29 -30.54
C VAL A 111 9.83 -1.33 -31.03
N GLY A 112 10.16 -0.32 -31.80
CA GLY A 112 9.23 0.58 -32.48
C GLY A 112 8.90 1.85 -31.71
N SER A 113 9.85 2.36 -30.93
CA SER A 113 9.81 3.69 -30.27
C SER A 113 8.47 4.01 -29.61
N PRO A 114 7.95 3.19 -28.67
CA PRO A 114 6.67 3.48 -28.04
C PRO A 114 6.73 4.85 -27.34
N PHE A 115 5.66 5.64 -27.51
CA PHE A 115 5.61 6.97 -26.89
C PHE A 115 5.57 6.85 -25.38
N GLU A 116 6.42 7.60 -24.71
CA GLU A 116 6.52 7.66 -23.25
C GLU A 116 6.77 9.10 -22.81
N ASP A 117 5.97 9.60 -21.89
CA ASP A 117 6.12 10.93 -21.32
C ASP A 117 6.68 10.92 -19.89
N GLY A 118 7.30 12.03 -19.48
CA GLY A 118 7.81 12.24 -18.14
C GLY A 118 8.92 11.28 -17.71
N TYR A 119 9.29 11.35 -16.45
CA TYR A 119 10.43 10.62 -15.87
C TYR A 119 10.21 9.12 -15.75
N SER A 120 11.33 8.37 -15.66
CA SER A 120 11.32 6.91 -15.60
C SER A 120 10.88 6.37 -14.25
N PHE A 121 11.34 6.95 -13.15
CA PHE A 121 11.15 6.40 -11.81
C PHE A 121 9.97 7.03 -11.06
N PRO A 122 9.17 6.23 -10.38
CA PRO A 122 8.95 4.79 -10.57
C PRO A 122 7.91 4.53 -11.68
N SER A 123 7.76 3.26 -12.10
CA SER A 123 6.84 2.89 -13.19
C SER A 123 5.36 2.99 -12.77
N GLY A 124 4.61 3.94 -13.35
CA GLY A 124 3.18 4.12 -13.07
C GLY A 124 2.31 2.92 -13.46
N HIS A 125 2.58 2.28 -14.60
CA HIS A 125 1.88 1.08 -15.06
C HIS A 125 2.01 -0.08 -14.07
N VAL A 126 3.23 -0.35 -13.61
CA VAL A 126 3.49 -1.44 -12.66
C VAL A 126 2.89 -1.12 -11.29
N THR A 127 2.99 0.14 -10.82
CA THR A 127 2.37 0.55 -9.56
C THR A 127 0.86 0.37 -9.58
N ALA A 128 0.18 0.85 -10.62
CA ALA A 128 -1.28 0.71 -10.74
C ALA A 128 -1.70 -0.76 -10.82
N CYS A 129 -0.98 -1.56 -11.63
CA CYS A 129 -1.22 -2.99 -11.78
C CYS A 129 -1.04 -3.72 -10.43
N ALA A 130 0.08 -3.50 -9.74
CA ALA A 130 0.36 -4.14 -8.46
C ALA A 130 -0.63 -3.71 -7.37
N ALA A 131 -1.02 -2.43 -7.33
CA ALA A 131 -2.00 -1.91 -6.37
C ALA A 131 -3.38 -2.55 -6.58
N GLY A 132 -3.89 -2.52 -7.83
CA GLY A 132 -5.19 -3.09 -8.16
C GLY A 132 -5.26 -4.60 -7.93
N MET A 133 -4.24 -5.34 -8.37
CA MET A 133 -4.17 -6.79 -8.20
C MET A 133 -4.00 -7.21 -6.74
N THR A 134 -3.25 -6.46 -5.94
CA THR A 134 -3.15 -6.69 -4.49
C THR A 134 -4.48 -6.46 -3.80
N ALA A 135 -5.17 -5.35 -4.09
CA ALA A 135 -6.49 -5.07 -3.54
C ALA A 135 -7.49 -6.19 -3.88
N LEU A 136 -7.54 -6.62 -5.14
CA LEU A 136 -8.39 -7.75 -5.57
C LEU A 136 -8.06 -9.04 -4.83
N SER A 137 -6.78 -9.37 -4.67
CA SER A 137 -6.35 -10.58 -3.96
C SER A 137 -6.74 -10.57 -2.49
N LEU A 138 -6.62 -9.43 -1.83
CA LEU A 138 -6.98 -9.25 -0.41
C LEU A 138 -8.50 -9.30 -0.20
N MET A 139 -9.30 -8.80 -1.15
CA MET A 139 -10.76 -8.78 -1.07
C MET A 139 -11.39 -10.10 -1.49
N LYS A 140 -10.88 -10.76 -2.53
CA LYS A 140 -11.45 -11.97 -3.14
C LYS A 140 -10.78 -13.28 -2.72
N GLY A 141 -9.65 -13.17 -2.00
CA GLY A 141 -9.01 -14.30 -1.35
C GLY A 141 -7.86 -14.93 -2.14
N LYS A 142 -7.27 -15.94 -1.52
CA LYS A 142 -5.97 -16.52 -1.91
C LYS A 142 -5.91 -17.08 -3.33
N LYS A 143 -7.05 -17.44 -3.92
CA LYS A 143 -7.10 -17.98 -5.30
C LYS A 143 -6.62 -16.96 -6.34
N LEU A 144 -6.72 -15.66 -6.05
CA LEU A 144 -6.25 -14.61 -6.94
C LEU A 144 -4.78 -14.24 -6.78
N VAL A 145 -4.09 -14.72 -5.74
CA VAL A 145 -2.69 -14.35 -5.50
C VAL A 145 -1.79 -14.74 -6.66
N VAL A 146 -1.87 -15.99 -7.12
CA VAL A 146 -1.04 -16.48 -8.24
C VAL A 146 -1.34 -15.73 -9.54
N PRO A 147 -2.61 -15.59 -9.99
CA PRO A 147 -2.94 -14.77 -11.16
C PRO A 147 -2.46 -13.33 -11.01
N SER A 148 -2.57 -12.72 -9.83
CA SER A 148 -2.10 -11.37 -9.58
C SER A 148 -0.61 -11.21 -9.77
N VAL A 149 0.18 -12.11 -9.21
CA VAL A 149 1.64 -12.13 -9.39
C VAL A 149 2.01 -12.26 -10.87
N VAL A 150 1.35 -13.18 -11.59
CA VAL A 150 1.60 -13.37 -13.02
C VAL A 150 1.29 -12.10 -13.82
N ILE A 151 0.17 -11.46 -13.58
CA ILE A 151 -0.24 -10.23 -14.28
C ILE A 151 0.75 -9.09 -13.99
N VAL A 152 1.16 -8.90 -12.73
CA VAL A 152 2.15 -7.89 -12.36
C VAL A 152 3.51 -8.16 -13.00
N LEU A 153 3.95 -9.42 -13.03
CA LEU A 153 5.20 -9.81 -13.70
C LEU A 153 5.13 -9.57 -15.22
N LEU A 154 4.03 -9.91 -15.88
CA LEU A 154 3.83 -9.64 -17.30
C LEU A 154 3.89 -8.14 -17.60
N MET A 155 3.25 -7.32 -16.75
CA MET A 155 3.34 -5.86 -16.86
C MET A 155 4.78 -5.39 -16.67
N ALA A 156 5.49 -5.86 -15.66
CA ALA A 156 6.88 -5.55 -15.37
C ALA A 156 7.80 -5.89 -16.56
N ILE A 157 7.66 -7.09 -17.10
CA ILE A 157 8.42 -7.56 -18.28
C ILE A 157 8.11 -6.67 -19.48
N SER A 158 6.84 -6.31 -19.72
CA SER A 158 6.48 -5.49 -20.88
C SER A 158 7.14 -4.10 -20.83
N ARG A 159 7.24 -3.50 -19.65
CA ARG A 159 7.86 -2.17 -19.47
C ARG A 159 9.37 -2.20 -19.70
N ASN A 160 10.05 -3.26 -19.25
CA ASN A 160 11.47 -3.46 -19.49
C ASN A 160 11.74 -3.84 -20.94
N TYR A 161 10.93 -4.73 -21.53
CA TYR A 161 11.05 -5.15 -22.93
C TYR A 161 10.94 -3.96 -23.92
N LEU A 162 10.02 -3.04 -23.64
CA LEU A 162 9.82 -1.84 -24.45
C LEU A 162 10.84 -0.73 -24.16
N MET A 163 11.85 -0.98 -23.31
CA MET A 163 12.89 -0.02 -22.90
C MET A 163 12.33 1.26 -22.26
N ALA A 164 11.11 1.20 -21.75
CA ALA A 164 10.40 2.35 -21.19
C ALA A 164 10.88 2.69 -19.76
N HIS A 165 11.30 1.69 -19.00
CA HIS A 165 11.75 1.80 -17.62
C HIS A 165 12.97 0.93 -17.34
N TYR A 166 13.77 1.36 -16.38
CA TYR A 166 14.79 0.48 -15.82
C TYR A 166 14.13 -0.62 -14.97
N PRO A 167 14.71 -1.83 -14.91
CA PRO A 167 14.27 -2.89 -14.03
C PRO A 167 14.13 -2.49 -12.56
N SER A 168 15.04 -1.66 -12.07
CA SER A 168 14.96 -1.10 -10.70
C SER A 168 13.74 -0.19 -10.49
N ASP A 169 13.32 0.59 -11.49
CA ASP A 169 12.09 1.41 -11.43
C ASP A 169 10.84 0.53 -11.28
N VAL A 170 10.84 -0.59 -11.99
CA VAL A 170 9.76 -1.58 -11.99
C VAL A 170 9.68 -2.32 -10.66
N LEU A 171 10.83 -2.70 -10.08
CA LEU A 171 10.90 -3.37 -8.78
C LEU A 171 10.31 -2.48 -7.67
N VAL A 172 10.75 -1.22 -7.59
CA VAL A 172 10.24 -0.27 -6.59
C VAL A 172 8.76 0.04 -6.84
N ALA A 173 8.34 0.17 -8.09
CA ALA A 173 6.94 0.38 -8.45
C ALA A 173 6.04 -0.77 -7.98
N ALA A 174 6.47 -2.02 -8.12
CA ALA A 174 5.74 -3.18 -7.62
C ALA A 174 5.60 -3.14 -6.08
N MET A 175 6.66 -2.78 -5.36
CA MET A 175 6.63 -2.63 -3.90
C MET A 175 5.65 -1.54 -3.47
N ILE A 176 5.69 -0.36 -4.12
CA ILE A 176 4.75 0.75 -3.85
C ILE A 176 3.31 0.31 -4.12
N GLY A 177 3.07 -0.39 -5.24
CA GLY A 177 1.74 -0.89 -5.59
C GLY A 177 1.20 -1.87 -4.56
N VAL A 178 2.00 -2.85 -4.13
CA VAL A 178 1.61 -3.80 -3.08
C VAL A 178 1.29 -3.08 -1.76
N ALA A 179 2.14 -2.14 -1.34
CA ALA A 179 1.90 -1.35 -0.14
C ALA A 179 0.60 -0.52 -0.24
N SER A 180 0.36 0.13 -1.41
CA SER A 180 -0.85 0.89 -1.67
C SER A 180 -2.11 0.03 -1.62
N GLY A 181 -2.05 -1.19 -2.20
CA GLY A 181 -3.15 -2.15 -2.14
C GLY A 181 -3.47 -2.57 -0.70
N PHE A 182 -2.45 -2.83 0.11
CA PHE A 182 -2.62 -3.18 1.52
C PHE A 182 -3.20 -2.02 2.34
N ILE A 183 -2.68 -0.80 2.16
CA ILE A 183 -3.19 0.41 2.83
C ILE A 183 -4.67 0.63 2.50
N ALA A 184 -5.02 0.57 1.21
CA ALA A 184 -6.40 0.72 0.77
C ALA A 184 -7.31 -0.36 1.36
N TRP A 185 -6.85 -1.62 1.43
CA TRP A 185 -7.60 -2.70 2.04
C TRP A 185 -7.89 -2.43 3.53
N VAL A 186 -6.88 -2.00 4.31
CA VAL A 186 -7.07 -1.66 5.74
C VAL A 186 -8.10 -0.54 5.89
N ILE A 187 -7.95 0.55 5.12
CA ILE A 187 -8.84 1.71 5.16
C ILE A 187 -10.27 1.31 4.76
N THR A 188 -10.44 0.55 3.68
CA THR A 188 -11.76 0.09 3.22
C THR A 188 -12.44 -0.77 4.29
N ARG A 189 -11.72 -1.72 4.89
CA ARG A 189 -12.26 -2.57 5.96
C ARG A 189 -12.70 -1.74 7.18
N PHE A 190 -11.95 -0.71 7.52
CA PHE A 190 -12.31 0.21 8.60
C PHE A 190 -13.57 1.03 8.26
N ILE A 191 -13.62 1.62 7.05
CA ILE A 191 -14.76 2.43 6.60
C ILE A 191 -16.04 1.59 6.57
N PHE A 192 -16.02 0.42 5.95
CA PHE A 192 -17.23 -0.41 5.84
C PHE A 192 -17.72 -0.93 7.20
N ARG A 193 -16.82 -1.33 8.10
CA ARG A 193 -17.20 -1.65 9.49
C ARG A 193 -17.83 -0.47 10.21
N PHE A 194 -17.26 0.72 10.07
CA PHE A 194 -17.81 1.93 10.65
C PHE A 194 -19.21 2.25 10.11
N LEU A 195 -19.45 2.09 8.81
CA LEU A 195 -20.75 2.30 8.19
C LEU A 195 -21.76 1.25 8.65
N GLU A 196 -21.38 -0.02 8.74
CA GLU A 196 -22.21 -1.11 9.26
C GLU A 196 -22.64 -0.85 10.72
N ASP A 197 -21.70 -0.43 11.58
CA ASP A 197 -21.99 -0.11 12.99
C ASP A 197 -22.93 1.11 13.14
N ARG A 198 -22.96 2.00 12.16
CA ARG A 198 -23.77 3.23 12.14
C ARG A 198 -24.98 3.18 11.23
N ARG A 199 -25.30 2.03 10.64
CA ARG A 199 -26.34 1.88 9.62
C ARG A 199 -27.70 2.47 10.07
N ASP A 200 -28.12 2.18 11.31
CA ASP A 200 -29.42 2.62 11.84
C ASP A 200 -29.43 4.12 12.22
N SER A 201 -28.27 4.75 12.36
CA SER A 201 -28.13 6.15 12.82
C SER A 201 -27.75 7.14 11.73
N MET A 202 -27.26 6.65 10.59
CA MET A 202 -26.78 7.49 9.49
C MET A 202 -27.47 7.09 8.17
N PRO A 203 -28.38 7.94 7.64
CA PRO A 203 -29.07 7.64 6.34
C PRO A 203 -28.09 7.42 5.18
N ILE A 204 -26.92 8.08 5.20
CA ILE A 204 -25.90 7.88 4.17
C ILE A 204 -25.25 6.50 4.25
N ALA A 205 -25.17 5.90 5.45
CA ALA A 205 -24.64 4.56 5.60
C ALA A 205 -25.58 3.53 4.94
N GLU A 206 -26.89 3.67 5.17
CA GLU A 206 -27.91 2.83 4.49
C GLU A 206 -27.81 2.98 2.97
N LEU A 207 -27.77 4.22 2.45
CA LEU A 207 -27.63 4.46 1.02
C LEU A 207 -26.35 3.83 0.44
N VAL A 208 -25.21 4.00 1.12
CA VAL A 208 -23.92 3.46 0.64
C VAL A 208 -23.87 1.93 0.74
N LEU A 209 -24.48 1.32 1.74
CA LEU A 209 -24.44 -0.14 1.91
C LEU A 209 -25.46 -0.88 1.03
N ASP A 210 -26.64 -0.29 0.82
CA ASP A 210 -27.78 -0.99 0.22
C ASP A 210 -28.03 -0.67 -1.25
N PHE A 211 -27.48 0.43 -1.78
CA PHE A 211 -27.63 0.76 -3.19
C PHE A 211 -27.18 -0.40 -4.09
N ASP A 212 -28.02 -0.85 -5.00
CA ASP A 212 -27.66 -1.85 -6.00
C ASP A 212 -28.25 -1.46 -7.34
N ILE A 213 -27.42 -1.41 -8.38
CA ILE A 213 -27.85 -1.02 -9.72
C ILE A 213 -28.92 -1.96 -10.28
N ARG A 214 -28.93 -3.21 -9.86
CA ARG A 214 -29.94 -4.22 -10.27
C ARG A 214 -31.35 -3.88 -9.82
N GLU A 215 -31.50 -3.08 -8.75
CA GLU A 215 -32.81 -2.59 -8.28
C GLU A 215 -33.33 -1.41 -9.12
N VAL A 216 -32.44 -0.71 -9.82
CA VAL A 216 -32.76 0.50 -10.58
C VAL A 216 -32.99 0.19 -12.07
N LEU A 217 -32.38 -0.85 -12.59
CA LEU A 217 -32.47 -1.22 -13.99
C LEU A 217 -33.84 -1.90 -14.30
N PRO A 218 -34.49 -1.52 -15.42
CA PRO A 218 -35.79 -2.09 -15.81
C PRO A 218 -35.69 -3.49 -16.44
N PHE A 219 -34.50 -4.10 -16.47
CA PHE A 219 -34.20 -5.39 -17.07
C PHE A 219 -33.15 -6.15 -16.26
N ASP A 220 -33.24 -7.46 -16.27
CA ASP A 220 -32.27 -8.35 -15.66
C ASP A 220 -30.93 -8.30 -16.44
N ILE A 221 -29.84 -8.18 -15.75
CA ILE A 221 -28.52 -8.25 -16.36
C ILE A 221 -28.14 -9.73 -16.54
N PRO A 222 -28.02 -10.23 -17.79
CA PRO A 222 -27.67 -11.64 -18.03
C PRO A 222 -26.34 -11.97 -17.31
N PHE A 223 -26.28 -13.14 -16.68
CA PHE A 223 -25.10 -13.71 -15.99
C PHE A 223 -24.72 -13.08 -14.63
N ILE A 224 -25.40 -12.02 -14.15
CA ILE A 224 -25.05 -11.38 -12.86
C ILE A 224 -25.96 -11.83 -11.71
N GLY A 225 -27.10 -12.47 -12.03
CA GLY A 225 -28.08 -12.89 -11.05
C GLY A 225 -28.94 -11.77 -10.47
N ALA A 226 -29.99 -12.12 -9.72
CA ALA A 226 -30.84 -11.14 -9.03
C ALA A 226 -30.05 -10.39 -7.93
N ALA A 227 -30.53 -9.19 -7.58
CA ALA A 227 -30.00 -8.48 -6.41
C ALA A 227 -30.12 -9.37 -5.15
N PRO A 228 -29.13 -9.34 -4.24
CA PRO A 228 -29.27 -10.08 -2.98
C PRO A 228 -30.50 -9.57 -2.23
N GLU A 229 -31.28 -10.52 -1.68
CA GLU A 229 -32.41 -10.18 -0.83
C GLU A 229 -31.89 -9.29 0.33
N LYS A 230 -32.52 -8.13 0.52
CA LYS A 230 -32.12 -7.22 1.61
C LYS A 230 -32.25 -7.98 2.92
N ALA A 231 -31.15 -8.08 3.65
CA ALA A 231 -31.20 -8.63 4.99
C ALA A 231 -32.31 -7.90 5.79
N PRO A 232 -33.20 -8.63 6.47
CA PRO A 232 -34.23 -7.98 7.27
C PRO A 232 -33.53 -6.98 8.20
N ALA A 233 -34.04 -5.75 8.23
CA ALA A 233 -33.50 -4.70 9.08
C ALA A 233 -33.29 -5.29 10.50
N PRO A 234 -32.13 -5.13 11.12
CA PRO A 234 -31.88 -5.68 12.45
C PRO A 234 -33.02 -5.24 13.34
N ALA A 235 -33.71 -6.21 13.95
CA ALA A 235 -34.86 -5.94 14.81
C ALA A 235 -34.46 -4.83 15.79
N LYS A 236 -35.14 -3.67 15.73
CA LYS A 236 -34.88 -2.55 16.65
C LYS A 236 -34.72 -3.13 18.02
N LYS A 237 -33.52 -3.03 18.61
CA LYS A 237 -33.27 -3.49 19.97
C LYS A 237 -34.40 -2.91 20.84
N ALA A 238 -35.26 -3.79 21.35
CA ALA A 238 -36.38 -3.39 22.19
C ALA A 238 -35.83 -2.42 23.26
N PRO A 239 -36.55 -1.32 23.55
CA PRO A 239 -36.11 -0.40 24.58
C PRO A 239 -35.79 -1.21 25.82
N LEU A 240 -34.62 -1.00 26.42
CA LEU A 240 -34.23 -1.68 27.64
C LEU A 240 -35.28 -1.38 28.69
N THR A 241 -36.10 -2.36 29.00
CA THR A 241 -37.05 -2.24 30.10
C THR A 241 -36.29 -2.11 31.43
N PRO A 242 -36.88 -1.45 32.46
CA PRO A 242 -36.25 -1.35 33.77
C PRO A 242 -35.79 -2.70 34.34
N GLU A 243 -36.47 -3.78 34.00
CA GLU A 243 -36.09 -5.16 34.38
C GLU A 243 -34.82 -5.66 33.67
N THR A 244 -34.63 -5.33 32.40
CA THR A 244 -33.41 -5.71 31.63
C THR A 244 -32.19 -4.94 32.14
N ILE A 245 -32.38 -3.71 32.62
CA ILE A 245 -31.31 -2.91 33.26
C ILE A 245 -30.97 -3.50 34.63
N ARG A 246 -31.97 -3.96 35.40
CA ARG A 246 -31.78 -4.55 36.70
C ARG A 246 -31.02 -5.89 36.64
N ASN A 247 -31.31 -6.73 35.67
CA ASN A 247 -30.65 -8.02 35.47
C ASN A 247 -29.23 -7.92 34.90
N ARG A 248 -28.82 -6.77 34.34
CA ARG A 248 -27.43 -6.50 33.92
C ARG A 248 -26.51 -6.00 35.04
N ARG A 249 -27.09 -5.50 36.15
CA ARG A 249 -26.32 -5.29 37.36
C ARG A 249 -26.26 -6.65 38.05
N GLY A 250 -25.07 -7.27 38.00
CA GLY A 250 -24.81 -8.50 38.75
C GLY A 250 -25.29 -8.40 40.20
N PRO A 251 -25.39 -9.53 40.94
CA PRO A 251 -25.90 -9.52 42.33
C PRO A 251 -25.18 -8.43 43.11
N ALA A 252 -26.00 -7.58 43.72
CA ALA A 252 -25.49 -6.55 44.63
C ALA A 252 -24.62 -7.24 45.67
N PHE A 253 -23.43 -6.72 45.85
CA PHE A 253 -22.56 -7.11 46.96
C PHE A 253 -23.34 -6.79 48.25
N GLU A 254 -23.93 -7.83 48.89
CA GLU A 254 -24.51 -7.71 50.20
C GLU A 254 -23.40 -7.31 51.17
N THR A 255 -23.42 -6.06 51.61
CA THR A 255 -22.66 -5.65 52.77
C THR A 255 -23.26 -6.41 53.96
N ARG A 256 -22.51 -7.35 54.51
CA ARG A 256 -22.75 -7.97 55.78
C ARG A 256 -22.62 -6.87 56.84
N ASP A 257 -23.74 -6.48 57.41
CA ASP A 257 -23.79 -5.74 58.64
C ASP A 257 -23.36 -6.72 59.74
N ASP A 258 -22.11 -6.62 60.18
CA ASP A 258 -21.63 -7.31 61.36
C ASP A 258 -22.18 -6.53 62.57
N GLU A 259 -23.11 -7.19 63.28
CA GLU A 259 -23.61 -6.82 64.59
C GLU A 259 -22.43 -6.64 65.57
N ALA A 260 -22.45 -5.53 66.27
CA ALA A 260 -21.63 -5.20 67.44
C ALA A 260 -22.05 -6.05 68.62
N ASP A 261 -21.11 -6.75 69.25
CA ASP A 261 -21.16 -7.11 70.68
C ASP A 261 -19.76 -6.98 71.27
N ASP A 262 -19.72 -6.05 72.09
CA ASP A 262 -19.16 -5.65 73.41
C ASP A 262 -18.26 -6.68 74.12
N HIS A 263 -17.28 -6.11 74.78
CA HIS A 263 -16.43 -6.48 75.89
C HIS A 263 -14.94 -6.74 75.68
N GLY A 264 -14.14 -5.86 76.24
CA GLY A 264 -12.89 -6.19 76.90
C GLY A 264 -11.66 -5.44 76.50
N GLU A 265 -11.39 -4.28 77.10
CA GLU A 265 -10.05 -3.70 77.30
C GLU A 265 -9.31 -4.44 78.46
N PRO A 266 -8.01 -4.11 78.73
CA PRO A 266 -6.84 -3.83 77.89
C PRO A 266 -5.59 -4.64 78.37
N GLU A 267 -4.54 -4.72 77.58
CA GLU A 267 -3.19 -4.80 78.18
C GLU A 267 -2.04 -4.36 77.23
N SER A 268 -1.39 -3.38 77.73
CA SER A 268 -0.04 -2.85 77.74
C SER A 268 0.97 -3.28 76.62
N ALA A 269 1.60 -2.23 76.17
CA ALA A 269 2.80 -2.13 75.34
C ALA A 269 4.04 -2.90 75.89
N PRO A 270 5.14 -3.04 75.12
CA PRO A 270 6.10 -1.95 75.12
C PRO A 270 6.82 -1.63 73.75
N ARG A 271 7.24 -0.41 73.67
CA ARG A 271 8.20 0.22 72.77
C ARG A 271 9.58 -0.47 72.77
N ARG A 272 10.19 -0.49 71.63
CA ARG A 272 11.62 -0.25 71.32
C ARG A 272 11.82 -0.50 69.84
N GLY A 273 12.58 0.23 69.02
CA GLY A 273 13.55 1.28 69.27
C GLY A 273 14.01 1.75 67.85
N ALA A 274 14.36 3.00 67.81
CA ALA A 274 14.88 3.68 66.63
C ALA A 274 16.25 3.14 66.20
N ALA A 275 16.47 3.11 64.88
CA ALA A 275 17.81 3.33 64.34
C ALA A 275 17.72 3.95 62.93
N SER A 276 18.23 5.15 62.89
CA SER A 276 18.57 6.02 61.79
C SER A 276 19.66 5.49 60.93
N ARG A 277 19.73 5.99 59.72
CA ARG A 277 20.85 6.24 58.76
C ARG A 277 20.52 5.69 57.43
N GLY A 278 20.70 6.37 56.33
CA GLY A 278 21.39 7.60 55.98
C GLY A 278 21.25 7.72 54.47
N GLY A 279 21.09 8.93 54.00
CA GLY A 279 20.93 9.24 52.59
C GLY A 279 22.16 8.93 51.72
N SER A 280 21.89 8.69 50.45
CA SER A 280 22.85 9.06 49.41
C SER A 280 22.10 9.44 48.15
N HIS A 281 22.19 10.72 47.83
CA HIS A 281 21.89 11.30 46.55
C HIS A 281 22.80 10.68 45.52
N ALA A 282 22.29 10.03 44.47
CA ALA A 282 23.01 9.75 43.25
C ALA A 282 22.49 10.71 42.17
N LYS A 283 23.33 11.61 41.77
CA LYS A 283 23.19 12.50 40.61
C LYS A 283 23.00 11.70 39.35
N ALA A 284 21.99 12.04 38.57
CA ALA A 284 21.86 11.62 37.18
C ALA A 284 22.89 12.39 36.35
N GLU A 285 23.90 11.71 35.82
CA GLU A 285 24.86 12.20 34.88
C GLU A 285 24.28 12.12 33.46
N SER A 286 24.23 13.28 32.81
CA SER A 286 23.80 13.44 31.42
C SER A 286 24.87 12.85 30.49
N ALA A 287 24.55 11.75 29.79
CA ALA A 287 25.38 11.23 28.72
C ALA A 287 25.10 12.01 27.43
N SER A 288 26.12 12.73 26.96
CA SER A 288 26.16 13.39 25.65
C SER A 288 26.28 12.36 24.52
N PRO A 289 25.74 12.64 23.29
CA PRO A 289 25.79 11.69 22.19
C PRO A 289 27.19 11.59 21.60
N GLN A 290 27.73 10.39 21.55
CA GLN A 290 28.98 10.07 20.87
C GLN A 290 28.80 10.26 19.35
N ARG A 291 29.57 11.19 18.79
CA ARG A 291 29.79 11.36 17.35
C ARG A 291 30.52 10.14 16.80
N PHE A 292 29.85 9.38 15.95
CA PHE A 292 30.47 8.36 15.11
C PHE A 292 31.35 9.06 14.06
N LYS A 293 32.66 8.91 14.14
CA LYS A 293 33.60 9.32 13.08
C LYS A 293 33.67 8.19 12.06
N LEU A 294 33.07 8.41 10.86
CA LEU A 294 33.34 7.58 9.70
C LEU A 294 34.77 7.89 9.19
N ASN A 295 35.64 6.91 9.24
CA ASN A 295 36.90 6.92 8.50
C ASN A 295 36.61 6.57 7.04
N LEU A 296 36.66 7.54 6.16
CA LEU A 296 36.66 7.34 4.72
C LEU A 296 38.07 7.08 4.23
N PRO A 297 38.34 6.01 3.44
CA PRO A 297 39.64 5.84 2.78
C PRO A 297 39.80 6.87 1.67
N SER A 298 41.04 7.43 1.61
CA SER A 298 41.49 8.44 0.64
C SER A 298 41.38 7.89 -0.80
N MET A 299 40.77 8.69 -1.67
CA MET A 299 40.70 8.41 -3.11
C MET A 299 42.10 8.54 -3.78
N PRO A 300 42.45 7.65 -4.74
CA PRO A 300 43.66 7.85 -5.54
C PRO A 300 43.42 8.88 -6.66
N GLY A 301 44.47 9.62 -6.91
CA GLY A 301 44.70 10.77 -7.73
C GLY A 301 43.91 10.97 -9.04
N ALA A 302 43.62 12.26 -9.23
CA ALA A 302 43.07 12.84 -10.44
C ALA A 302 43.95 12.58 -11.67
N TYR A 303 43.31 12.08 -12.73
CA TYR A 303 43.89 11.91 -14.07
C TYR A 303 44.03 13.31 -14.72
N LYS A 304 45.26 13.76 -14.91
CA LYS A 304 45.60 14.96 -15.69
C LYS A 304 45.50 14.64 -17.18
N GLY A 305 44.48 15.14 -17.84
CA GLY A 305 44.39 15.13 -19.29
C GLY A 305 45.43 16.03 -19.94
N LYS A 306 46.26 15.51 -20.81
CA LYS A 306 47.14 16.25 -21.73
C LYS A 306 46.29 16.90 -22.81
N HIS A 307 46.36 18.22 -22.91
CA HIS A 307 46.00 18.97 -24.10
C HIS A 307 47.13 18.75 -25.15
N GLU A 308 46.79 18.17 -26.27
CA GLU A 308 47.60 18.25 -27.48
C GLU A 308 46.87 19.11 -28.51
N LYS A 309 47.47 20.24 -28.85
CA LYS A 309 47.12 21.09 -29.97
C LYS A 309 47.68 20.47 -31.25
N LYS A 310 46.85 20.26 -32.23
CA LYS A 310 47.12 20.59 -33.63
C LYS A 310 45.78 20.64 -34.39
#